data_1867583fe8121577e1c212d9f8611c8c
#
_entry.id   1867583fe8121577e1c212d9f8611c8c
#
_cell.length_a   1.000
_cell.length_b   1.000
_cell.length_c   1.000
_cell.angle_alpha   90.00
_cell.angle_beta   90.00
_cell.angle_gamma   90.00
#
_symmetry.space_group_name_H-M   'P 1'
#
loop_
_entity.id
_entity.type
_entity.pdbx_description
1 polymer ?
#
loop_
_entity_poly.entity_id
_entity_poly.type
_entity_poly.pdbx_seq_one_letter_code
_entity_poly.pdbx_strand_id
1 'polypeptide(L)'
;MKKRKIVMFVSLCLMAVGVFLYACTDKTIEIDETGQASTRAIEDVNEYYRVLPGTSEWKSLESGDEMFQVSQLPESMLRELSTEELVDACMQFPLAYDFLLANDERYTTSFAIHNFNGLAELSKRKDGIIELLEIYRSMPYSEEATRDSGIYRVFAFSLGYIELILADPSFIDKMSDEELHSLRVIALDRYQEKIDHLGYMNLSDIKRSLLVLAEIELKTSSLSGNDLEIIKKFQKNYMFSDDELLEEVSRVLIK
;
A
#
# COMPACT_ATOMS: atom_id res chain seq x y z
N MET A 1 23.86 -7.95 -1.74
CA MET A 1 23.26 -6.69 -2.14
C MET A 1 21.77 -6.63 -1.84
N LYS A 2 20.94 -7.66 -2.19
CA LYS A 2 19.49 -7.70 -1.90
C LYS A 2 19.11 -7.41 -0.43
N LYS A 3 19.80 -7.98 0.56
CA LYS A 3 19.50 -7.77 2.00
C LYS A 3 19.62 -6.32 2.49
N ARG A 4 20.51 -5.51 1.89
CA ARG A 4 20.66 -4.09 2.27
C ARG A 4 19.48 -3.23 1.79
N LYS A 5 18.92 -3.54 0.60
CA LYS A 5 17.79 -2.80 0.03
C LYS A 5 16.48 -3.06 0.79
N ILE A 6 16.26 -4.32 1.24
CA ILE A 6 15.07 -4.67 2.05
C ILE A 6 15.09 -3.93 3.40
N VAL A 7 16.25 -3.87 4.06
CA VAL A 7 16.40 -3.12 5.32
C VAL A 7 16.14 -1.63 5.11
N MET A 8 16.53 -1.08 3.95
CA MET A 8 16.29 0.33 3.62
C MET A 8 14.80 0.63 3.39
N PHE A 9 14.07 -0.27 2.71
CA PHE A 9 12.63 -0.11 2.50
C PHE A 9 11.82 -0.15 3.81
N VAL A 10 12.12 -1.12 4.68
CA VAL A 10 11.50 -1.19 6.04
C VAL A 10 11.89 0.02 6.89
N SER A 11 13.12 0.49 6.80
CA SER A 11 13.58 1.70 7.51
C SER A 11 12.89 2.96 6.99
N LEU A 12 12.63 3.05 5.67
CA LEU A 12 11.94 4.19 5.05
C LEU A 12 10.45 4.22 5.40
N CYS A 13 9.78 3.07 5.34
CA CYS A 13 8.39 2.96 5.82
C CYS A 13 8.27 3.31 7.31
N LEU A 14 9.27 2.93 8.14
CA LEU A 14 9.33 3.30 9.55
C LEU A 14 9.51 4.82 9.76
N MET A 15 10.25 5.50 8.88
CA MET A 15 10.43 6.96 8.96
C MET A 15 9.13 7.71 8.60
N ALA A 16 8.41 7.29 7.57
CA ALA A 16 7.13 7.90 7.20
C ALA A 16 6.09 7.83 8.35
N VAL A 17 6.13 6.77 9.16
CA VAL A 17 5.26 6.61 10.36
C VAL A 17 5.82 7.29 11.59
N GLY A 18 7.13 7.35 11.74
CA GLY A 18 7.76 8.18 12.77
C GLY A 18 7.18 9.61 12.72
N VAL A 19 7.04 10.19 11.54
CA VAL A 19 6.43 11.52 11.33
C VAL A 19 4.96 11.54 11.75
N PHE A 20 4.18 10.50 11.49
CA PHE A 20 2.75 10.47 11.82
C PHE A 20 2.49 10.21 13.33
N LEU A 21 3.30 9.37 13.98
CA LEU A 21 3.22 9.14 15.43
C LEU A 21 3.85 10.30 16.22
N TYR A 22 4.83 11.00 15.65
CA TYR A 22 5.48 12.16 16.29
C TYR A 22 4.58 13.40 16.34
N ALA A 23 3.62 13.53 15.44
CA ALA A 23 2.62 14.59 15.51
C ALA A 23 1.68 14.46 16.73
N CYS A 24 1.66 13.28 17.36
CA CYS A 24 0.84 12.99 18.55
C CYS A 24 1.64 12.83 19.87
N THR A 25 2.97 12.85 19.84
CA THR A 25 3.79 12.72 21.07
C THR A 25 4.82 13.82 21.17
N ASP A 26 4.95 14.38 22.37
CA ASP A 26 5.85 15.48 22.70
C ASP A 26 7.31 15.24 22.27
N LYS A 27 7.95 16.35 21.89
CA LYS A 27 9.34 16.52 21.48
C LYS A 27 10.31 15.67 22.29
N THR A 28 11.04 14.76 21.65
CA THR A 28 12.26 14.20 22.24
C THR A 28 13.32 15.28 22.29
N ILE A 29 13.76 15.59 23.50
CA ILE A 29 14.87 16.52 23.75
C ILE A 29 16.13 15.65 23.78
N GLU A 30 16.98 15.74 22.75
CA GLU A 30 18.36 15.26 22.86
C GLU A 30 19.18 16.30 23.62
N ILE A 31 19.77 15.89 24.71
CA ILE A 31 20.70 16.71 25.52
C ILE A 31 22.10 16.36 25.04
N ASP A 32 22.82 17.32 24.50
CA ASP A 32 24.22 17.17 24.13
C ASP A 32 25.12 17.06 25.38
N GLU A 33 26.39 16.66 25.19
CA GLU A 33 27.37 16.50 26.27
C GLU A 33 27.65 17.80 27.06
N THR A 34 27.11 18.94 26.61
CA THR A 34 27.25 20.25 27.26
C THR A 34 25.99 20.66 28.03
N GLY A 35 24.91 19.86 28.01
CA GLY A 35 23.67 20.13 28.72
C GLY A 35 22.76 21.15 28.02
N GLN A 36 23.03 21.51 26.77
CA GLN A 36 22.18 22.37 25.98
C GLN A 36 21.19 21.54 25.13
N ALA A 37 19.90 21.84 25.29
CA ALA A 37 18.85 21.25 24.49
C ALA A 37 18.92 21.78 23.05
N SER A 38 19.40 20.99 22.13
CA SER A 38 19.35 21.28 20.69
C SER A 38 18.06 20.71 20.11
N THR A 39 17.10 21.58 19.82
CA THR A 39 15.95 21.24 18.98
C THR A 39 16.42 21.19 17.54
N ARG A 40 17.05 20.10 17.13
CA ARG A 40 17.13 19.79 15.71
C ARG A 40 15.74 19.34 15.28
N ALA A 41 15.05 20.19 14.51
CA ALA A 41 14.03 19.72 13.62
C ALA A 41 14.73 18.70 12.70
N ILE A 42 14.37 17.43 12.82
CA ILE A 42 14.71 16.44 11.80
C ILE A 42 13.92 16.91 10.60
N GLU A 43 14.55 17.63 9.69
CA GLU A 43 14.07 17.76 8.33
C GLU A 43 14.19 16.36 7.73
N ASP A 44 13.15 15.55 7.88
CA ASP A 44 12.98 14.33 7.10
C ASP A 44 12.88 14.76 5.63
N VAL A 45 14.03 14.77 4.97
CA VAL A 45 14.11 15.03 3.54
C VAL A 45 13.61 13.76 2.86
N ASN A 46 12.30 13.71 2.60
CA ASN A 46 11.77 12.74 1.66
C ASN A 46 12.30 13.12 0.26
N GLU A 47 12.95 12.18 -0.41
CA GLU A 47 13.60 12.45 -1.69
C GLU A 47 12.60 12.68 -2.84
N TYR A 48 11.35 12.23 -2.69
CA TYR A 48 10.31 12.32 -3.71
C TYR A 48 9.34 13.48 -3.48
N TYR A 49 8.98 13.77 -2.22
CA TYR A 49 7.94 14.73 -1.88
C TYR A 49 8.47 15.85 -0.97
N ARG A 50 8.27 17.08 -1.41
CA ARG A 50 8.72 18.28 -0.67
C ARG A 50 7.78 18.66 0.47
N VAL A 51 6.49 18.39 0.30
CA VAL A 51 5.43 18.74 1.26
C VAL A 51 4.82 17.44 1.77
N LEU A 52 4.98 17.17 3.06
CA LEU A 52 4.55 15.92 3.69
C LEU A 52 3.47 16.17 4.75
N PRO A 53 2.56 15.21 4.97
CA PRO A 53 1.63 15.21 6.09
C PRO A 53 2.34 15.50 7.42
N GLY A 54 1.80 16.44 8.18
CA GLY A 54 2.36 16.85 9.47
C GLY A 54 3.30 18.05 9.43
N THR A 55 3.88 18.40 8.28
CA THR A 55 4.71 19.61 8.13
C THR A 55 3.89 20.89 8.25
N SER A 56 4.55 22.04 8.49
CA SER A 56 3.88 23.36 8.53
C SER A 56 3.27 23.72 7.18
N GLU A 57 3.95 23.37 6.08
CA GLU A 57 3.45 23.60 4.72
C GLU A 57 2.19 22.78 4.46
N TRP A 58 2.18 21.49 4.82
CA TRP A 58 0.98 20.65 4.70
C TRP A 58 -0.22 21.21 5.49
N LYS A 59 0.02 21.66 6.72
CA LYS A 59 -1.02 22.24 7.60
C LYS A 59 -1.56 23.58 7.09
N SER A 60 -0.84 24.26 6.21
CA SER A 60 -1.29 25.52 5.60
C SER A 60 -2.16 25.34 4.36
N LEU A 61 -2.28 24.10 3.85
CA LEU A 61 -3.15 23.78 2.71
C LEU A 61 -4.61 23.84 3.14
N GLU A 62 -5.44 24.45 2.32
CA GLU A 62 -6.85 24.75 2.66
C GLU A 62 -7.83 23.68 2.14
N SER A 63 -7.39 22.82 1.21
CA SER A 63 -8.25 21.82 0.57
C SER A 63 -7.54 20.51 0.26
N GLY A 64 -8.33 19.44 0.10
CA GLY A 64 -7.84 18.14 -0.39
C GLY A 64 -7.27 18.23 -1.81
N ASP A 65 -7.79 19.14 -2.64
CA ASP A 65 -7.26 19.36 -3.99
C ASP A 65 -5.83 19.93 -3.94
N GLU A 66 -5.56 20.89 -3.04
CA GLU A 66 -4.21 21.43 -2.82
C GLU A 66 -3.26 20.34 -2.30
N MET A 67 -3.71 19.52 -1.32
CA MET A 67 -2.94 18.39 -0.81
C MET A 67 -2.61 17.40 -1.94
N PHE A 68 -3.58 17.12 -2.81
CA PHE A 68 -3.37 16.24 -3.94
C PHE A 68 -2.40 16.81 -4.97
N GLN A 69 -2.45 18.12 -5.23
CA GLN A 69 -1.55 18.79 -6.17
C GLN A 69 -0.09 18.81 -5.68
N VAL A 70 0.15 19.08 -4.40
CA VAL A 70 1.52 19.08 -3.84
C VAL A 70 2.10 17.68 -3.70
N SER A 71 1.25 16.65 -3.78
CA SER A 71 1.63 15.23 -3.75
C SER A 71 1.97 14.66 -5.14
N GLN A 72 1.92 15.46 -6.21
CA GLN A 72 2.35 15.02 -7.54
C GLN A 72 3.89 14.99 -7.63
N LEU A 73 4.43 13.99 -8.33
CA LEU A 73 5.85 13.93 -8.61
C LEU A 73 6.24 14.99 -9.66
N PRO A 74 7.39 15.67 -9.51
CA PRO A 74 7.90 16.56 -10.55
C PRO A 74 8.08 15.83 -11.89
N GLU A 75 7.76 16.48 -12.99
CA GLU A 75 7.90 15.94 -14.36
C GLU A 75 9.33 15.47 -14.70
N SER A 76 10.35 16.18 -14.18
CA SER A 76 11.76 15.78 -14.32
C SER A 76 12.01 14.44 -13.65
N MET A 77 11.50 14.28 -12.43
CA MET A 77 11.66 13.08 -11.62
C MET A 77 10.98 11.87 -12.28
N LEU A 78 9.77 12.02 -12.83
CA LEU A 78 9.10 10.95 -13.58
C LEU A 78 9.92 10.41 -14.75
N ARG A 79 10.76 11.26 -15.38
CA ARG A 79 11.62 10.85 -16.50
C ARG A 79 12.95 10.22 -16.06
N GLU A 80 13.43 10.57 -14.89
CA GLU A 80 14.76 10.19 -14.39
C GLU A 80 14.73 8.94 -13.53
N LEU A 81 13.62 8.72 -12.79
CA LEU A 81 13.47 7.55 -11.91
C LEU A 81 13.46 6.25 -12.72
N SER A 82 14.24 5.27 -12.28
CA SER A 82 14.06 3.87 -12.67
C SER A 82 12.66 3.37 -12.28
N THR A 83 12.24 2.23 -12.79
CA THR A 83 10.93 1.67 -12.43
C THR A 83 10.89 1.25 -10.96
N GLU A 84 11.98 0.69 -10.42
CA GLU A 84 12.13 0.36 -8.99
C GLU A 84 11.95 1.62 -8.12
N GLU A 85 12.64 2.72 -8.45
CA GLU A 85 12.54 4.00 -7.72
C GLU A 85 11.14 4.63 -7.86
N LEU A 86 10.52 4.50 -9.03
CA LEU A 86 9.15 5.00 -9.23
C LEU A 86 8.13 4.22 -8.40
N VAL A 87 8.28 2.89 -8.27
CA VAL A 87 7.42 2.10 -7.38
C VAL A 87 7.63 2.54 -5.93
N ASP A 88 8.88 2.75 -5.51
CA ASP A 88 9.19 3.25 -4.16
C ASP A 88 8.53 4.61 -3.91
N ALA A 89 8.64 5.55 -4.86
CA ALA A 89 7.95 6.84 -4.79
C ALA A 89 6.41 6.67 -4.71
N CYS A 90 5.83 5.77 -5.49
CA CYS A 90 4.39 5.49 -5.45
C CYS A 90 3.94 4.91 -4.11
N MET A 91 4.74 4.02 -3.50
CA MET A 91 4.44 3.46 -2.18
C MET A 91 4.56 4.50 -1.05
N GLN A 92 5.30 5.58 -1.27
CA GLN A 92 5.43 6.70 -0.35
C GLN A 92 4.46 7.85 -0.63
N PHE A 93 3.47 7.65 -1.50
CA PHE A 93 2.49 8.68 -1.85
C PHE A 93 1.82 9.27 -0.60
N PRO A 94 1.88 10.60 -0.39
CA PRO A 94 1.49 11.24 0.87
C PRO A 94 0.03 10.99 1.29
N LEU A 95 -0.87 10.75 0.33
CA LEU A 95 -2.30 10.51 0.58
C LEU A 95 -2.69 9.03 0.56
N ALA A 96 -1.73 8.09 0.48
CA ALA A 96 -2.03 6.66 0.43
C ALA A 96 -2.89 6.20 1.62
N TYR A 97 -2.60 6.71 2.81
CA TYR A 97 -3.36 6.39 4.02
C TYR A 97 -4.81 6.90 3.97
N ASP A 98 -4.99 8.14 3.51
CA ASP A 98 -6.34 8.74 3.40
C ASP A 98 -7.21 7.93 2.44
N PHE A 99 -6.62 7.39 1.38
CA PHE A 99 -7.33 6.56 0.41
C PHE A 99 -7.72 5.20 0.97
N LEU A 100 -6.85 4.57 1.77
CA LEU A 100 -7.14 3.31 2.45
C LEU A 100 -8.17 3.45 3.59
N LEU A 101 -8.23 4.62 4.21
CA LEU A 101 -9.18 4.93 5.28
C LEU A 101 -10.50 5.50 4.76
N ALA A 102 -10.62 5.73 3.46
CA ALA A 102 -11.85 6.23 2.85
C ALA A 102 -12.99 5.21 2.93
N ASN A 103 -14.22 5.69 2.87
CA ASN A 103 -15.40 4.84 2.89
C ASN A 103 -15.46 3.88 1.69
N ASP A 104 -14.81 4.21 0.58
CA ASP A 104 -14.65 3.35 -0.60
C ASP A 104 -13.17 3.35 -1.05
N GLU A 105 -12.38 2.48 -0.42
CA GLU A 105 -10.94 2.36 -0.68
C GLU A 105 -10.62 1.90 -2.11
N ARG A 106 -11.51 1.14 -2.76
CA ARG A 106 -11.34 0.76 -4.18
C ARG A 106 -11.48 1.97 -5.09
N TYR A 107 -12.55 2.75 -4.88
CA TYR A 107 -12.78 3.97 -5.67
C TYR A 107 -11.65 4.98 -5.50
N THR A 108 -11.23 5.24 -4.27
CA THR A 108 -10.17 6.23 -4.00
C THR A 108 -8.81 5.76 -4.51
N THR A 109 -8.49 4.47 -4.43
CA THR A 109 -7.26 3.93 -5.02
C THR A 109 -7.31 3.98 -6.55
N SER A 110 -8.43 3.60 -7.17
CA SER A 110 -8.61 3.74 -8.62
C SER A 110 -8.51 5.21 -9.06
N PHE A 111 -9.07 6.14 -8.29
CA PHE A 111 -8.88 7.57 -8.51
C PHE A 111 -7.39 7.95 -8.46
N ALA A 112 -6.64 7.46 -7.46
CA ALA A 112 -5.20 7.71 -7.38
C ALA A 112 -4.45 7.16 -8.59
N ILE A 113 -4.73 5.95 -9.03
CA ILE A 113 -4.08 5.32 -10.18
C ILE A 113 -4.24 6.16 -11.45
N HIS A 114 -5.37 6.83 -11.62
CA HIS A 114 -5.64 7.63 -12.82
C HIS A 114 -5.17 9.09 -12.71
N ASN A 115 -5.06 9.63 -11.51
CA ASN A 115 -4.85 11.06 -11.29
C ASN A 115 -3.52 11.40 -10.60
N PHE A 116 -2.95 10.49 -9.81
CA PHE A 116 -1.58 10.63 -9.31
C PHE A 116 -0.60 10.23 -10.43
N ASN A 117 0.22 11.18 -10.85
CA ASN A 117 1.09 11.02 -12.01
C ASN A 117 2.12 9.90 -11.86
N GLY A 118 2.55 9.57 -10.64
CA GLY A 118 3.44 8.44 -10.37
C GLY A 118 2.81 7.10 -10.74
N LEU A 119 1.61 6.79 -10.23
CA LEU A 119 0.89 5.56 -10.56
C LEU A 119 0.45 5.52 -12.03
N ALA A 120 0.00 6.66 -12.57
CA ALA A 120 -0.36 6.78 -13.98
C ALA A 120 0.84 6.51 -14.91
N GLU A 121 2.04 6.93 -14.53
CA GLU A 121 3.27 6.63 -15.25
C GLU A 121 3.68 5.16 -15.06
N LEU A 122 3.67 4.65 -13.83
CA LEU A 122 4.01 3.27 -13.50
C LEU A 122 3.16 2.27 -14.31
N SER A 123 1.87 2.56 -14.46
CA SER A 123 0.94 1.70 -15.23
C SER A 123 1.27 1.60 -16.72
N LYS A 124 2.14 2.47 -17.26
CA LYS A 124 2.58 2.47 -18.66
C LYS A 124 3.93 1.79 -18.84
N ARG A 125 4.72 1.65 -17.77
CA ARG A 125 6.04 1.02 -17.84
C ARG A 125 5.93 -0.48 -18.01
N LYS A 126 6.74 -1.05 -18.91
CA LYS A 126 6.69 -2.48 -19.26
C LYS A 126 7.07 -3.39 -18.10
N ASP A 127 7.95 -2.93 -17.24
CA ASP A 127 8.46 -3.61 -16.05
C ASP A 127 7.72 -3.22 -14.76
N GLY A 128 6.76 -2.29 -14.84
CA GLY A 128 6.03 -1.77 -13.69
C GLY A 128 5.30 -2.84 -12.87
N ILE A 129 4.68 -3.81 -13.55
CA ILE A 129 4.02 -4.94 -12.90
C ILE A 129 5.04 -5.85 -12.20
N ILE A 130 6.16 -6.13 -12.85
CA ILE A 130 7.22 -6.99 -12.30
C ILE A 130 7.78 -6.38 -11.01
N GLU A 131 8.07 -5.09 -11.01
CA GLU A 131 8.58 -4.38 -9.83
C GLU A 131 7.53 -4.33 -8.69
N LEU A 132 6.25 -4.11 -9.00
CA LEU A 132 5.17 -4.20 -8.00
C LEU A 132 5.07 -5.59 -7.39
N LEU A 133 5.15 -6.66 -8.19
CA LEU A 133 5.11 -8.04 -7.71
C LEU A 133 6.33 -8.36 -6.84
N GLU A 134 7.52 -7.86 -7.19
CA GLU A 134 8.74 -8.06 -6.39
C GLU A 134 8.62 -7.36 -5.03
N ILE A 135 8.11 -6.13 -4.99
CA ILE A 135 7.85 -5.43 -3.72
C ILE A 135 6.78 -6.16 -2.91
N TYR A 136 5.67 -6.55 -3.51
CA TYR A 136 4.61 -7.28 -2.81
C TYR A 136 5.12 -8.60 -2.20
N ARG A 137 5.98 -9.33 -2.95
CA ARG A 137 6.63 -10.56 -2.48
C ARG A 137 7.64 -10.31 -1.37
N SER A 138 8.41 -9.23 -1.45
CA SER A 138 9.52 -8.95 -0.54
C SER A 138 9.12 -8.20 0.73
N MET A 139 7.88 -7.69 0.83
CA MET A 139 7.38 -7.07 2.05
C MET A 139 7.51 -8.04 3.23
N PRO A 140 8.36 -7.77 4.22
CA PRO A 140 8.53 -8.69 5.32
C PRO A 140 7.29 -8.68 6.20
N TYR A 141 6.74 -9.84 6.49
CA TYR A 141 5.95 -10.00 7.69
C TYR A 141 6.95 -10.17 8.85
N SER A 142 7.07 -9.16 9.71
CA SER A 142 8.02 -9.27 10.82
C SER A 142 7.28 -9.57 12.11
N GLU A 143 7.76 -10.57 12.87
CA GLU A 143 7.26 -10.82 14.25
C GLU A 143 7.48 -9.59 15.16
N GLU A 144 8.47 -8.75 14.87
CA GLU A 144 8.71 -7.49 15.56
C GLU A 144 7.63 -6.46 15.26
N ALA A 145 7.13 -6.40 14.02
CA ALA A 145 6.00 -5.55 13.65
C ALA A 145 4.71 -5.94 14.39
N THR A 146 4.56 -7.20 14.81
CA THR A 146 3.39 -7.65 15.59
C THR A 146 3.43 -7.24 17.05
N ARG A 147 4.61 -6.95 17.60
CA ARG A 147 4.78 -6.53 19.01
C ARG A 147 4.62 -5.03 19.19
N ASP A 148 4.97 -4.23 18.18
CA ASP A 148 4.76 -2.78 18.17
C ASP A 148 3.57 -2.44 17.28
N SER A 149 2.47 -2.03 17.90
CA SER A 149 1.23 -1.69 17.18
C SER A 149 1.39 -0.58 16.14
N GLY A 150 2.42 0.28 16.29
CA GLY A 150 2.75 1.34 15.34
C GLY A 150 3.36 0.78 14.06
N ILE A 151 4.42 -0.01 14.16
CA ILE A 151 5.11 -0.65 13.04
C ILE A 151 4.15 -1.54 12.26
N TYR A 152 3.33 -2.30 12.98
CA TYR A 152 2.33 -3.17 12.38
C TYR A 152 1.33 -2.41 11.50
N ARG A 153 0.80 -1.29 11.98
CA ARG A 153 -0.17 -0.48 11.20
C ARG A 153 0.43 -0.01 9.89
N VAL A 154 1.68 0.46 9.89
CA VAL A 154 2.39 0.88 8.68
C VAL A 154 2.47 -0.24 7.68
N PHE A 155 2.92 -1.40 8.14
CA PHE A 155 3.04 -2.58 7.31
C PHE A 155 1.67 -2.99 6.72
N ALA A 156 0.64 -3.08 7.55
CA ALA A 156 -0.72 -3.43 7.11
C ALA A 156 -1.27 -2.43 6.08
N PHE A 157 -0.99 -1.13 6.25
CA PHE A 157 -1.39 -0.10 5.29
C PHE A 157 -0.63 -0.22 3.98
N SER A 158 0.71 -0.36 4.01
CA SER A 158 1.51 -0.51 2.79
C SER A 158 1.11 -1.77 2.02
N LEU A 159 0.88 -2.88 2.74
CA LEU A 159 0.41 -4.13 2.16
C LEU A 159 -1.00 -3.96 1.54
N GLY A 160 -1.91 -3.30 2.25
CA GLY A 160 -3.26 -3.02 1.75
C GLY A 160 -3.25 -2.12 0.51
N TYR A 161 -2.37 -1.12 0.47
CA TYR A 161 -2.26 -0.20 -0.65
C TYR A 161 -1.78 -0.89 -1.92
N ILE A 162 -0.73 -1.72 -1.83
CA ILE A 162 -0.25 -2.47 -2.99
C ILE A 162 -1.26 -3.51 -3.46
N GLU A 163 -2.01 -4.15 -2.56
CA GLU A 163 -3.08 -5.09 -2.93
C GLU A 163 -4.19 -4.40 -3.73
N LEU A 164 -4.61 -3.21 -3.33
CA LEU A 164 -5.61 -2.44 -4.08
C LEU A 164 -5.10 -1.97 -5.45
N ILE A 165 -3.81 -1.59 -5.55
CA ILE A 165 -3.19 -1.24 -6.83
C ILE A 165 -3.16 -2.46 -7.76
N LEU A 166 -2.71 -3.62 -7.27
CA LEU A 166 -2.60 -4.85 -8.06
C LEU A 166 -3.95 -5.42 -8.48
N ALA A 167 -5.02 -5.17 -7.68
CA ALA A 167 -6.38 -5.56 -8.02
C ALA A 167 -7.09 -4.61 -8.98
N ASP A 168 -6.53 -3.41 -9.24
CA ASP A 168 -7.17 -2.45 -10.16
C ASP A 168 -7.04 -2.90 -11.62
N PRO A 169 -8.09 -2.75 -12.45
CA PRO A 169 -8.06 -3.09 -13.87
C PRO A 169 -6.91 -2.46 -14.65
N SER A 170 -6.44 -1.27 -14.24
CA SER A 170 -5.31 -0.59 -14.88
C SER A 170 -4.00 -1.38 -14.82
N PHE A 171 -3.87 -2.31 -13.87
CA PHE A 171 -2.73 -3.20 -13.70
C PHE A 171 -3.10 -4.65 -14.05
N ILE A 172 -4.11 -5.23 -13.41
CA ILE A 172 -4.41 -6.66 -13.56
C ILE A 172 -4.78 -7.04 -15.00
N ASP A 173 -5.43 -6.14 -15.76
CA ASP A 173 -5.80 -6.40 -17.14
C ASP A 173 -4.60 -6.48 -18.10
N LYS A 174 -3.47 -5.93 -17.71
CA LYS A 174 -2.23 -5.94 -18.49
C LYS A 174 -1.31 -7.11 -18.16
N MET A 175 -1.60 -7.85 -17.09
CA MET A 175 -0.77 -8.97 -16.64
C MET A 175 -0.84 -10.14 -17.62
N SER A 176 0.31 -10.73 -17.91
CA SER A 176 0.44 -12.03 -18.56
C SER A 176 -0.04 -13.16 -17.65
N ASP A 177 -0.26 -14.34 -18.21
CA ASP A 177 -0.64 -15.54 -17.43
C ASP A 177 0.42 -15.90 -16.38
N GLU A 178 1.70 -15.67 -16.67
CA GLU A 178 2.81 -15.89 -15.74
C GLU A 178 2.80 -14.90 -14.58
N GLU A 179 2.51 -13.62 -14.86
CA GLU A 179 2.38 -12.58 -13.83
C GLU A 179 1.13 -12.79 -12.97
N LEU A 180 -0.01 -13.18 -13.57
CA LEU A 180 -1.22 -13.55 -12.83
C LEU A 180 -0.99 -14.76 -11.92
N HIS A 181 -0.28 -15.78 -12.41
CA HIS A 181 0.10 -16.92 -11.59
C HIS A 181 1.01 -16.51 -10.42
N SER A 182 2.00 -15.67 -10.69
CA SER A 182 2.90 -15.13 -9.66
C SER A 182 2.14 -14.33 -8.61
N LEU A 183 1.24 -13.43 -9.04
CA LEU A 183 0.37 -12.66 -8.16
C LEU A 183 -0.51 -13.55 -7.30
N ARG A 184 -1.11 -14.62 -7.88
CA ARG A 184 -1.92 -15.57 -7.15
C ARG A 184 -1.14 -16.23 -6.01
N VAL A 185 0.07 -16.73 -6.29
CA VAL A 185 0.93 -17.38 -5.28
C VAL A 185 1.22 -16.40 -4.14
N ILE A 186 1.63 -15.18 -4.46
CA ILE A 186 1.94 -14.17 -3.44
C ILE A 186 0.68 -13.82 -2.63
N ALA A 187 -0.45 -13.61 -3.28
CA ALA A 187 -1.69 -13.24 -2.60
C ALA A 187 -2.21 -14.35 -1.66
N LEU A 188 -2.04 -15.62 -2.02
CA LEU A 188 -2.36 -16.76 -1.16
C LEU A 188 -1.44 -16.80 0.07
N ASP A 189 -0.14 -16.61 -0.11
CA ASP A 189 0.82 -16.54 1.00
C ASP A 189 0.46 -15.39 1.95
N ARG A 190 0.15 -14.20 1.41
CA ARG A 190 -0.28 -13.03 2.19
C ARG A 190 -1.60 -13.24 2.92
N TYR A 191 -2.56 -13.89 2.27
CA TYR A 191 -3.82 -14.27 2.91
C TYR A 191 -3.55 -15.19 4.11
N GLN A 192 -2.73 -16.23 3.94
CA GLN A 192 -2.41 -17.17 5.01
C GLN A 192 -1.68 -16.50 6.17
N GLU A 193 -0.68 -15.65 5.88
CA GLU A 193 0.00 -14.85 6.89
C GLU A 193 -0.98 -13.99 7.70
N LYS A 194 -1.97 -13.37 7.05
CA LYS A 194 -2.99 -12.56 7.71
C LYS A 194 -3.89 -13.42 8.60
N ILE A 195 -4.29 -14.61 8.16
CA ILE A 195 -5.09 -15.55 8.95
C ILE A 195 -4.33 -16.02 10.19
N ASP A 196 -3.07 -16.38 10.04
CA ASP A 196 -2.23 -16.86 11.15
C ASP A 196 -2.02 -15.79 12.25
N HIS A 197 -2.26 -14.53 11.90
CA HIS A 197 -2.06 -13.38 12.79
C HIS A 197 -3.34 -12.58 13.07
N LEU A 198 -4.51 -13.22 12.99
CA LEU A 198 -5.83 -12.62 13.23
C LEU A 198 -5.97 -11.82 14.55
N GLY A 199 -5.13 -12.06 15.54
CA GLY A 199 -5.11 -11.26 16.77
C GLY A 199 -4.67 -9.80 16.58
N TYR A 200 -4.08 -9.49 15.43
CA TYR A 200 -3.53 -8.17 15.07
C TYR A 200 -4.13 -7.61 13.76
N MET A 201 -4.60 -8.49 12.87
CA MET A 201 -5.22 -8.14 11.59
C MET A 201 -6.72 -7.93 11.73
N ASN A 202 -7.27 -7.04 10.93
CA ASN A 202 -8.71 -6.84 10.85
C ASN A 202 -9.28 -7.46 9.56
N LEU A 203 -10.60 -7.55 9.48
CA LEU A 203 -11.30 -8.10 8.32
C LEU A 203 -10.99 -7.36 7.02
N SER A 204 -10.71 -6.05 7.09
CA SER A 204 -10.35 -5.27 5.91
C SER A 204 -9.02 -5.73 5.29
N ASP A 205 -8.06 -6.13 6.12
CA ASP A 205 -6.77 -6.62 5.63
C ASP A 205 -6.92 -7.96 4.88
N ILE A 206 -7.73 -8.88 5.42
CA ILE A 206 -8.05 -10.16 4.78
C ILE A 206 -8.84 -9.93 3.48
N LYS A 207 -9.81 -9.05 3.52
CA LYS A 207 -10.68 -8.72 2.40
C LYS A 207 -9.90 -8.23 1.17
N ARG A 208 -8.79 -7.48 1.37
CA ARG A 208 -7.94 -7.01 0.27
C ARG A 208 -7.22 -8.15 -0.44
N SER A 209 -6.65 -9.12 0.28
CA SER A 209 -6.06 -10.31 -0.35
C SER A 209 -7.11 -11.13 -1.11
N LEU A 210 -8.31 -11.29 -0.55
CA LEU A 210 -9.42 -11.94 -1.25
C LEU A 210 -9.85 -11.16 -2.50
N LEU A 211 -9.77 -9.83 -2.49
CA LEU A 211 -10.05 -9.01 -3.67
C LEU A 211 -9.04 -9.30 -4.79
N VAL A 212 -7.75 -9.31 -4.48
CA VAL A 212 -6.71 -9.66 -5.47
C VAL A 212 -6.98 -11.03 -6.09
N LEU A 213 -7.26 -12.05 -5.26
CA LEU A 213 -7.57 -13.40 -5.74
C LEU A 213 -8.84 -13.44 -6.59
N ALA A 214 -9.89 -12.71 -6.20
CA ALA A 214 -11.13 -12.62 -6.93
C ALA A 214 -10.95 -11.99 -8.32
N GLU A 215 -10.16 -10.91 -8.42
CA GLU A 215 -9.87 -10.27 -9.69
C GLU A 215 -9.08 -11.19 -10.64
N ILE A 216 -8.12 -11.97 -10.11
CA ILE A 216 -7.39 -12.98 -10.89
C ILE A 216 -8.36 -14.04 -11.47
N GLU A 217 -9.24 -14.60 -10.64
CA GLU A 217 -10.20 -15.63 -11.08
C GLU A 217 -11.18 -15.12 -12.13
N LEU A 218 -11.62 -13.86 -12.00
CA LEU A 218 -12.49 -13.25 -13.01
C LEU A 218 -11.74 -12.96 -14.32
N LYS A 219 -10.51 -12.49 -14.23
CA LYS A 219 -9.65 -12.24 -15.40
C LYS A 219 -9.35 -13.52 -16.17
N THR A 220 -9.06 -14.62 -15.47
CA THR A 220 -8.77 -15.92 -16.10
C THR A 220 -10.02 -16.70 -16.50
N SER A 221 -11.21 -16.21 -16.13
CA SER A 221 -12.49 -16.90 -16.36
C SER A 221 -12.52 -18.35 -15.86
N SER A 222 -11.81 -18.62 -14.76
CA SER A 222 -11.64 -19.97 -14.19
C SER A 222 -12.88 -20.46 -13.43
N LEU A 223 -13.77 -19.52 -13.02
CA LEU A 223 -14.94 -19.81 -12.22
C LEU A 223 -16.21 -19.98 -13.07
N SER A 224 -17.11 -20.83 -12.60
CA SER A 224 -18.42 -21.05 -13.23
C SER A 224 -19.50 -21.32 -12.18
N GLY A 225 -20.76 -21.22 -12.61
CA GLY A 225 -21.91 -21.54 -11.75
C GLY A 225 -21.98 -20.71 -10.47
N ASN A 226 -22.22 -21.38 -9.35
CA ASN A 226 -22.39 -20.73 -8.05
C ASN A 226 -21.11 -20.03 -7.56
N ASP A 227 -19.93 -20.58 -7.82
CA ASP A 227 -18.65 -19.98 -7.42
C ASP A 227 -18.48 -18.60 -8.07
N LEU A 228 -18.78 -18.47 -9.36
CA LEU A 228 -18.76 -17.19 -10.07
C LEU A 228 -19.74 -16.17 -9.49
N GLU A 229 -20.95 -16.59 -9.13
CA GLU A 229 -21.96 -15.70 -8.54
C GLU A 229 -21.55 -15.20 -7.15
N ILE A 230 -20.90 -16.04 -6.33
CA ILE A 230 -20.34 -15.63 -5.03
C ILE A 230 -19.27 -14.53 -5.24
N ILE A 231 -18.36 -14.72 -6.18
CA ILE A 231 -17.31 -13.74 -6.45
C ILE A 231 -17.88 -12.43 -6.99
N LYS A 232 -18.84 -12.47 -7.90
CA LYS A 232 -19.52 -11.26 -8.38
C LYS A 232 -20.28 -10.53 -7.26
N LYS A 233 -20.95 -11.28 -6.37
CA LYS A 233 -21.62 -10.73 -5.19
C LYS A 233 -20.62 -10.02 -4.28
N PHE A 234 -19.46 -10.63 -4.04
CA PHE A 234 -18.37 -10.04 -3.26
C PHE A 234 -17.87 -8.74 -3.88
N GLN A 235 -17.54 -8.74 -5.17
CA GLN A 235 -17.09 -7.52 -5.86
C GLN A 235 -18.09 -6.38 -5.75
N LYS A 236 -19.39 -6.68 -5.98
CA LYS A 236 -20.45 -5.69 -5.91
C LYS A 236 -20.65 -5.12 -4.50
N ASN A 237 -20.47 -5.95 -3.48
CA ASN A 237 -20.70 -5.60 -2.08
C ASN A 237 -19.38 -5.47 -1.29
N TYR A 238 -18.26 -5.29 -1.95
CA TYR A 238 -16.94 -5.30 -1.33
C TYR A 238 -16.87 -4.46 -0.04
N MET A 239 -17.39 -3.22 -0.07
CA MET A 239 -17.37 -2.34 1.10
C MET A 239 -18.22 -2.84 2.27
N PHE A 240 -19.29 -3.56 1.98
CA PHE A 240 -20.28 -4.04 2.95
C PHE A 240 -20.25 -5.56 3.14
N SER A 241 -19.15 -6.21 2.75
CA SER A 241 -18.98 -7.65 2.92
C SER A 241 -18.96 -7.99 4.41
N ASP A 242 -19.87 -8.85 4.82
CA ASP A 242 -19.94 -9.44 6.15
C ASP A 242 -19.09 -10.71 6.24
N ASP A 243 -18.97 -11.25 7.45
CA ASP A 243 -18.16 -12.44 7.72
C ASP A 243 -18.65 -13.65 6.93
N GLU A 244 -19.97 -13.82 6.76
CA GLU A 244 -20.56 -14.93 6.02
C GLU A 244 -20.13 -14.89 4.54
N LEU A 245 -20.23 -13.73 3.90
CA LEU A 245 -19.78 -13.57 2.51
C LEU A 245 -18.28 -13.79 2.38
N LEU A 246 -17.48 -13.31 3.34
CA LEU A 246 -16.03 -13.52 3.32
C LEU A 246 -15.64 -14.99 3.48
N GLU A 247 -16.37 -15.75 4.32
CA GLU A 247 -16.18 -17.20 4.43
C GLU A 247 -16.56 -17.94 3.13
N GLU A 248 -17.66 -17.53 2.46
CA GLU A 248 -18.03 -18.10 1.17
C GLU A 248 -16.97 -17.83 0.11
N VAL A 249 -16.49 -16.59 0.02
CA VAL A 249 -15.42 -16.18 -0.90
C VAL A 249 -14.12 -16.95 -0.64
N SER A 250 -13.72 -17.06 0.63
CA SER A 250 -12.52 -17.83 1.00
C SER A 250 -12.62 -19.29 0.57
N ARG A 251 -13.77 -19.94 0.77
CA ARG A 251 -14.00 -21.33 0.31
C ARG A 251 -13.90 -21.50 -1.21
N VAL A 252 -14.22 -20.46 -1.97
CA VAL A 252 -14.10 -20.48 -3.43
C VAL A 252 -12.65 -20.27 -3.87
N LEU A 253 -11.92 -19.33 -3.26
CA LEU A 253 -10.62 -18.85 -3.72
C LEU A 253 -9.43 -19.64 -3.15
N ILE A 254 -9.58 -20.19 -1.93
CA ILE A 254 -8.51 -20.90 -1.19
C ILE A 254 -8.73 -22.43 -1.35
N LYS A 255 -8.40 -22.93 -2.54
CA LYS A 255 -8.50 -24.36 -2.88
C LYS A 255 -7.13 -24.94 -3.16
#